data_e63ef61782c503bba42d58f715f2bfbf
#
_entry.id   e63ef61782c503bba42d58f715f2bfbf
#
_cell.length_a   1.000
_cell.length_b   1.000
_cell.length_c   1.000
_cell.angle_alpha   90.00
_cell.angle_beta   90.00
_cell.angle_gamma   90.00
#
_symmetry.space_group_name_H-M   'P 1'
#
loop_
_entity.id
_entity.type
_entity.pdbx_description
1 polymer ?
#
loop_
_entity_poly.entity_id
_entity_poly.type
_entity_poly.pdbx_seq_one_letter_code
_entity_poly.pdbx_strand_id
1 'polypeptide(L)'
;GHRLSADEKALFRDVNPFGFILFARNIDTPDQIRALCDDFREAAGHNAPITIDQEGGRVQRLRAPNWREWLPPMEFVQTAGTNAAQAMYIRFRLIAHELYALGIDSNCAPMVDVPGPETHAFLYNRCYGLDAQSIALMGQAANDGMLAGGVLPVIKHIPGHGRATADSHFELPRVSASRKELDRVDFAPFKALRDTPM
;
A
#
# COMPACT_ATOMS: atom_id res chain seq x y z
N GLY A 1 13.44 11.69 -9.77
CA GLY A 1 13.57 13.05 -9.21
C GLY A 1 12.23 13.71 -8.95
N HIS A 2 12.23 14.99 -8.59
CA HIS A 2 11.01 15.78 -8.30
C HIS A 2 10.34 16.32 -9.57
N ARG A 3 11.00 16.22 -10.70
CA ARG A 3 10.51 16.63 -12.04
C ARG A 3 11.05 15.65 -13.07
N LEU A 4 10.35 15.53 -14.20
CA LEU A 4 10.86 14.77 -15.33
C LEU A 4 11.85 15.59 -16.15
N SER A 5 12.97 14.97 -16.52
CA SER A 5 13.88 15.52 -17.54
C SER A 5 13.28 15.35 -18.94
N ALA A 6 13.84 16.06 -19.92
CA ALA A 6 13.45 15.91 -21.32
C ALA A 6 13.63 14.46 -21.83
N ASP A 7 14.71 13.80 -21.40
CA ASP A 7 15.03 12.43 -21.79
C ASP A 7 14.05 11.43 -21.16
N GLU A 8 13.66 11.62 -19.86
CA GLU A 8 12.64 10.81 -19.21
C GLU A 8 11.27 10.98 -19.91
N LYS A 9 10.87 12.21 -20.26
CA LYS A 9 9.64 12.45 -21.02
C LYS A 9 9.68 11.80 -22.40
N ALA A 10 10.82 11.83 -23.08
CA ALA A 10 11.00 11.13 -24.38
C ALA A 10 10.89 9.61 -24.22
N LEU A 11 11.56 9.05 -23.20
CA LEU A 11 11.49 7.62 -22.89
C LEU A 11 10.06 7.17 -22.60
N PHE A 12 9.32 7.91 -21.77
CA PHE A 12 7.95 7.53 -21.41
C PHE A 12 6.98 7.60 -22.61
N ARG A 13 7.20 8.53 -23.52
CA ARG A 13 6.45 8.56 -24.80
C ARG A 13 6.74 7.34 -25.68
N ASP A 14 7.99 6.90 -25.71
CA ASP A 14 8.42 5.76 -26.54
C ASP A 14 7.92 4.43 -25.97
N VAL A 15 8.12 4.19 -24.66
CA VAL A 15 7.77 2.91 -24.01
C VAL A 15 6.30 2.80 -23.62
N ASN A 16 5.58 3.91 -23.59
CA ASN A 16 4.15 4.00 -23.25
C ASN A 16 3.77 3.17 -22.00
N PRO A 17 4.28 3.49 -20.80
CA PRO A 17 4.06 2.69 -19.60
C PRO A 17 2.59 2.71 -19.20
N PHE A 18 2.09 1.60 -18.66
CA PHE A 18 0.73 1.50 -18.10
C PHE A 18 0.48 2.51 -16.97
N GLY A 19 1.46 2.69 -16.06
CA GLY A 19 1.35 3.57 -14.91
C GLY A 19 2.70 3.82 -14.25
N PHE A 20 2.67 4.58 -13.16
CA PHE A 20 3.87 5.01 -12.44
C PHE A 20 3.75 4.73 -10.94
N ILE A 21 4.89 4.55 -10.27
CA ILE A 21 4.95 4.46 -8.81
C ILE A 21 5.87 5.55 -8.25
N LEU A 22 5.38 6.25 -7.22
CA LEU A 22 6.13 7.27 -6.50
C LEU A 22 6.83 6.70 -5.27
N PHE A 23 8.05 7.15 -5.06
CA PHE A 23 8.85 6.87 -3.87
C PHE A 23 9.23 8.16 -3.14
N ALA A 24 9.78 8.06 -1.93
CA ALA A 24 10.19 9.23 -1.15
C ALA A 24 11.09 10.22 -1.93
N ARG A 25 11.95 9.71 -2.82
CA ARG A 25 12.82 10.53 -3.69
C ARG A 25 12.08 11.40 -4.71
N ASN A 26 10.78 11.18 -4.88
CA ASN A 26 9.94 11.94 -5.82
C ASN A 26 9.11 13.02 -5.12
N ILE A 27 9.20 13.14 -3.79
CA ILE A 27 8.28 13.92 -2.96
C ILE A 27 9.01 15.10 -2.32
N ASP A 28 8.42 16.28 -2.49
CA ASP A 28 8.89 17.53 -1.86
C ASP A 28 7.68 18.32 -1.32
N THR A 29 6.88 18.93 -2.18
CA THR A 29 5.71 19.73 -1.80
C THR A 29 4.44 19.23 -2.50
N PRO A 30 3.24 19.55 -1.99
CA PRO A 30 1.99 19.19 -2.65
C PRO A 30 1.90 19.68 -4.10
N ASP A 31 2.31 20.91 -4.37
CA ASP A 31 2.28 21.48 -5.73
C ASP A 31 3.27 20.79 -6.65
N GLN A 32 4.46 20.45 -6.14
CA GLN A 32 5.46 19.70 -6.90
C GLN A 32 4.95 18.32 -7.30
N ILE A 33 4.25 17.59 -6.39
CA ILE A 33 3.72 16.26 -6.70
C ILE A 33 2.61 16.35 -7.74
N ARG A 34 1.68 17.31 -7.61
CA ARG A 34 0.64 17.52 -8.63
C ARG A 34 1.24 17.74 -10.00
N ALA A 35 2.22 18.65 -10.10
CA ALA A 35 2.91 18.93 -11.35
C ALA A 35 3.65 17.69 -11.91
N LEU A 36 4.26 16.85 -11.04
CA LEU A 36 4.92 15.61 -11.45
C LEU A 36 3.91 14.57 -11.96
N CYS A 37 2.74 14.44 -11.31
CA CYS A 37 1.67 13.57 -11.77
C CYS A 37 1.12 13.97 -13.14
N ASP A 38 0.95 15.29 -13.36
CA ASP A 38 0.54 15.83 -14.67
C ASP A 38 1.61 15.59 -15.75
N ASP A 39 2.88 15.82 -15.43
CA ASP A 39 4.02 15.53 -16.31
C ASP A 39 4.09 14.04 -16.72
N PHE A 40 3.81 13.11 -15.82
CA PHE A 40 3.76 11.68 -16.13
C PHE A 40 2.66 11.35 -17.14
N ARG A 41 1.44 11.85 -16.92
CA ARG A 41 0.31 11.63 -17.82
C ARG A 41 0.51 12.29 -19.18
N GLU A 42 1.04 13.50 -19.20
CA GLU A 42 1.41 14.18 -20.44
C GLU A 42 2.45 13.37 -21.21
N ALA A 43 3.50 12.89 -20.55
CA ALA A 43 4.55 12.10 -21.19
C ALA A 43 4.07 10.74 -21.70
N ALA A 44 3.18 10.05 -20.94
CA ALA A 44 2.58 8.79 -21.35
C ALA A 44 1.53 8.96 -22.47
N GLY A 45 0.93 10.16 -22.60
CA GLY A 45 -0.10 10.42 -23.60
C GLY A 45 -1.49 9.85 -23.24
N HIS A 46 -1.69 9.39 -22.03
CA HIS A 46 -2.96 8.87 -21.51
C HIS A 46 -3.09 9.11 -20.00
N ASN A 47 -4.29 8.87 -19.46
CA ASN A 47 -4.53 8.99 -18.01
C ASN A 47 -3.90 7.80 -17.24
N ALA A 48 -2.57 7.74 -17.25
CA ALA A 48 -1.80 6.70 -16.59
C ALA A 48 -2.05 6.69 -15.08
N PRO A 49 -2.38 5.53 -14.46
CA PRO A 49 -2.54 5.45 -13.02
C PRO A 49 -1.21 5.70 -12.31
N ILE A 50 -1.29 6.40 -11.18
CA ILE A 50 -0.13 6.72 -10.34
C ILE A 50 -0.37 6.12 -8.97
N THR A 51 0.57 5.28 -8.53
CA THR A 51 0.51 4.58 -7.25
C THR A 51 1.60 5.02 -6.28
N ILE A 52 1.41 4.70 -5.01
CA ILE A 52 2.35 5.02 -3.92
C ILE A 52 2.25 3.97 -2.82
N ASP A 53 3.27 3.87 -1.96
CA ASP A 53 3.19 3.14 -0.69
C ASP A 53 2.84 4.09 0.45
N GLN A 54 1.60 4.15 0.86
CA GLN A 54 1.12 4.98 1.97
C GLN A 54 0.34 4.12 2.96
N GLU A 55 1.06 3.26 3.71
CA GLU A 55 0.50 2.37 4.73
C GLU A 55 0.38 3.06 6.09
N GLY A 56 1.37 3.88 6.41
CA GLY A 56 1.65 4.45 7.72
C GLY A 56 2.87 3.83 8.39
N GLY A 57 3.31 4.43 9.48
CA GLY A 57 4.52 4.03 10.18
C GLY A 57 5.76 4.11 9.29
N ARG A 58 6.53 3.03 9.23
CA ARG A 58 7.76 3.01 8.42
C ARG A 58 7.54 3.03 6.92
N VAL A 59 6.38 2.53 6.45
CA VAL A 59 6.03 2.51 5.02
C VAL A 59 5.02 3.61 4.73
N GLN A 60 5.55 4.79 4.62
CA GLN A 60 4.83 6.01 4.35
C GLN A 60 5.75 6.94 3.57
N ARG A 61 5.29 7.49 2.43
CA ARG A 61 6.09 8.38 1.59
C ARG A 61 5.76 9.84 1.84
N LEU A 62 4.46 10.15 1.96
CA LEU A 62 3.97 11.48 2.33
C LEU A 62 4.08 11.68 3.84
N ARG A 63 4.86 12.65 4.30
CA ARG A 63 5.21 12.86 5.71
C ARG A 63 5.02 14.30 6.15
N ALA A 64 5.03 14.52 7.47
CA ALA A 64 5.06 15.86 8.04
C ALA A 64 6.26 16.68 7.47
N PRO A 65 6.13 18.01 7.38
CA PRO A 65 5.01 18.83 7.85
C PRO A 65 3.82 18.93 6.89
N ASN A 66 3.95 18.50 5.65
CA ASN A 66 2.94 18.72 4.62
C ASN A 66 1.77 17.73 4.70
N TRP A 67 2.00 16.54 5.32
CA TRP A 67 1.01 15.48 5.42
C TRP A 67 1.01 14.88 6.83
N ARG A 68 -0.02 14.09 7.12
CA ARG A 68 -0.20 13.45 8.42
C ARG A 68 0.80 12.30 8.62
N GLU A 69 1.38 12.25 9.83
CA GLU A 69 2.08 11.05 10.28
C GLU A 69 1.06 10.03 10.80
N TRP A 70 1.09 8.84 10.23
CA TRP A 70 0.22 7.74 10.60
C TRP A 70 0.97 6.75 11.50
N LEU A 71 0.33 6.29 12.57
CA LEU A 71 0.86 5.20 13.40
C LEU A 71 1.12 3.95 12.55
N PRO A 72 2.07 3.07 12.95
CA PRO A 72 2.18 1.73 12.37
C PRO A 72 0.83 1.00 12.41
N PRO A 73 0.44 0.27 11.35
CA PRO A 73 -0.88 -0.35 11.28
C PRO A 73 -1.22 -1.27 12.46
N MET A 74 -0.30 -2.13 12.92
CA MET A 74 -0.52 -2.99 14.08
C MET A 74 -0.85 -2.19 15.34
N GLU A 75 -0.07 -1.17 15.64
CA GLU A 75 -0.27 -0.28 16.79
C GLU A 75 -1.61 0.46 16.68
N PHE A 76 -1.96 0.93 15.49
CA PHE A 76 -3.22 1.61 15.23
C PHE A 76 -4.43 0.70 15.50
N VAL A 77 -4.40 -0.54 15.00
CA VAL A 77 -5.46 -1.53 15.22
C VAL A 77 -5.59 -1.87 16.71
N GLN A 78 -4.47 -2.10 17.39
CA GLN A 78 -4.46 -2.38 18.84
C GLN A 78 -5.03 -1.22 19.65
N THR A 79 -4.66 0.01 19.32
CA THR A 79 -5.16 1.21 20.00
C THR A 79 -6.67 1.42 19.78
N ALA A 80 -7.16 1.12 18.58
CA ALA A 80 -8.58 1.26 18.24
C ALA A 80 -9.47 0.17 18.90
N GLY A 81 -8.90 -0.96 19.28
CA GLY A 81 -9.59 -2.04 20.00
C GLY A 81 -10.83 -2.53 19.28
N THR A 82 -11.97 -2.55 19.94
CA THR A 82 -13.25 -3.03 19.36
C THR A 82 -13.74 -2.22 18.17
N ASN A 83 -13.26 -0.99 17.99
CA ASN A 83 -13.63 -0.11 16.89
C ASN A 83 -12.64 -0.20 15.71
N ALA A 84 -11.71 -1.15 15.73
CA ALA A 84 -10.58 -1.21 14.79
C ALA A 84 -11.02 -1.21 13.30
N ALA A 85 -12.05 -1.95 12.93
CA ALA A 85 -12.54 -1.99 11.54
C ALA A 85 -13.06 -0.61 11.08
N GLN A 86 -13.86 0.06 11.92
CA GLN A 86 -14.34 1.41 11.60
C GLN A 86 -13.19 2.42 11.56
N ALA A 87 -12.26 2.32 12.48
CA ALA A 87 -11.07 3.18 12.52
C ALA A 87 -10.18 2.98 11.28
N MET A 88 -10.00 1.74 10.81
CA MET A 88 -9.27 1.41 9.59
C MET A 88 -9.95 1.97 8.35
N TYR A 89 -11.29 1.87 8.24
CA TYR A 89 -12.05 2.52 7.17
C TYR A 89 -11.79 4.04 7.14
N ILE A 90 -11.94 4.71 8.28
CA ILE A 90 -11.74 6.17 8.38
C ILE A 90 -10.29 6.54 8.06
N ARG A 91 -9.32 5.81 8.59
CA ARG A 91 -7.89 6.01 8.32
C ARG A 91 -7.61 6.01 6.82
N PHE A 92 -8.01 4.93 6.14
CA PHE A 92 -7.73 4.80 4.71
C PHE A 92 -8.59 5.72 3.84
N ARG A 93 -9.77 6.12 4.31
CA ARG A 93 -10.55 7.17 3.67
C ARG A 93 -9.85 8.54 3.72
N LEU A 94 -9.17 8.85 4.84
CA LEU A 94 -8.38 10.08 4.99
C LEU A 94 -7.09 10.01 4.16
N ILE A 95 -6.39 8.87 4.17
CA ILE A 95 -5.22 8.64 3.31
C ILE A 95 -5.61 8.83 1.84
N ALA A 96 -6.69 8.22 1.40
CA ALA A 96 -7.18 8.37 0.03
C ALA A 96 -7.50 9.83 -0.33
N HIS A 97 -8.08 10.60 0.60
CA HIS A 97 -8.33 12.03 0.39
C HIS A 97 -7.02 12.81 0.15
N GLU A 98 -5.98 12.54 0.95
CA GLU A 98 -4.66 13.16 0.76
C GLU A 98 -4.04 12.77 -0.59
N LEU A 99 -4.12 11.49 -0.98
CA LEU A 99 -3.58 10.99 -2.24
C LEU A 99 -4.33 11.55 -3.46
N TYR A 100 -5.65 11.51 -3.43
CA TYR A 100 -6.49 11.99 -4.53
C TYR A 100 -6.28 13.48 -4.81
N ALA A 101 -6.12 14.30 -3.77
CA ALA A 101 -5.82 15.72 -3.88
C ALA A 101 -4.47 16.03 -4.55
N LEU A 102 -3.59 15.03 -4.68
CA LEU A 102 -2.28 15.13 -5.33
C LEU A 102 -2.28 14.53 -6.75
N GLY A 103 -3.41 13.97 -7.19
CA GLY A 103 -3.49 13.27 -8.48
C GLY A 103 -2.94 11.84 -8.43
N ILE A 104 -2.86 11.22 -7.24
CA ILE A 104 -2.47 9.82 -7.05
C ILE A 104 -3.72 8.96 -6.98
N ASP A 105 -3.83 7.97 -7.87
CA ASP A 105 -5.05 7.18 -8.09
C ASP A 105 -5.05 5.85 -7.35
N SER A 106 -3.89 5.40 -6.88
CA SER A 106 -3.73 4.06 -6.31
C SER A 106 -2.77 4.07 -5.11
N ASN A 107 -2.99 3.15 -4.19
CA ASN A 107 -2.14 2.95 -3.02
C ASN A 107 -1.81 1.46 -2.85
N CYS A 108 -0.53 1.13 -2.69
CA CYS A 108 -0.07 -0.23 -2.38
C CYS A 108 -0.46 -0.62 -0.93
N ALA A 109 -1.73 -0.75 -0.69
CA ALA A 109 -2.42 -1.18 0.52
C ALA A 109 -3.83 -1.71 0.11
N PRO A 110 -4.45 -2.62 0.85
CA PRO A 110 -4.09 -3.13 2.18
C PRO A 110 -2.97 -4.16 2.17
N MET A 111 -2.21 -4.22 3.29
CA MET A 111 -1.25 -5.29 3.56
C MET A 111 -1.91 -6.35 4.43
N VAL A 112 -2.21 -7.51 3.85
CA VAL A 112 -2.95 -8.59 4.51
C VAL A 112 -2.10 -9.83 4.80
N ASP A 113 -0.80 -9.65 4.94
CA ASP A 113 0.09 -10.71 5.38
C ASP A 113 -0.20 -11.11 6.83
N VAL A 114 -0.19 -12.41 7.11
CA VAL A 114 -0.46 -12.98 8.44
C VAL A 114 0.88 -13.25 9.13
N PRO A 115 1.21 -12.55 10.23
CA PRO A 115 2.47 -12.76 10.92
C PRO A 115 2.48 -14.10 11.67
N GLY A 116 3.65 -14.71 11.74
CA GLY A 116 3.96 -15.86 12.58
C GLY A 116 5.00 -15.52 13.65
N PRO A 117 5.39 -16.50 14.49
CA PRO A 117 6.37 -16.28 15.56
C PRO A 117 7.74 -15.78 15.07
N GLU A 118 8.11 -16.15 13.85
CA GLU A 118 9.43 -15.85 13.26
C GLU A 118 9.37 -14.73 12.21
N THR A 119 8.22 -14.05 12.08
CA THR A 119 8.05 -12.94 11.13
C THR A 119 9.12 -11.88 11.35
N HIS A 120 9.81 -11.52 10.29
CA HIS A 120 10.85 -10.50 10.36
C HIS A 120 10.29 -9.16 10.88
N ALA A 121 11.04 -8.51 11.76
CA ALA A 121 10.58 -7.29 12.46
C ALA A 121 10.14 -6.15 11.52
N PHE A 122 10.70 -6.06 10.32
CA PHE A 122 10.31 -5.05 9.34
C PHE A 122 8.86 -5.21 8.85
N LEU A 123 8.30 -6.44 8.95
CA LEU A 123 6.95 -6.76 8.47
C LEU A 123 5.92 -6.69 9.59
N TYR A 124 6.30 -7.08 10.81
CA TYR A 124 5.39 -7.30 11.93
C TYR A 124 4.47 -6.09 12.23
N ASN A 125 5.06 -4.90 12.38
CA ASN A 125 4.29 -3.68 12.70
C ASN A 125 3.42 -3.16 11.53
N ARG A 126 3.58 -3.72 10.34
CA ARG A 126 2.78 -3.40 9.17
C ARG A 126 1.52 -4.25 9.09
N CYS A 127 1.47 -5.41 9.79
CA CYS A 127 0.31 -6.31 9.79
C CYS A 127 -0.90 -5.67 10.48
N TYR A 128 -2.10 -6.10 10.08
CA TYR A 128 -3.37 -5.57 10.58
C TYR A 128 -3.96 -6.40 11.72
N GLY A 129 -3.24 -7.40 12.20
CA GLY A 129 -3.66 -8.33 13.25
C GLY A 129 -2.73 -9.54 13.32
N LEU A 130 -3.15 -10.55 14.09
CA LEU A 130 -2.35 -11.75 14.35
C LEU A 130 -2.96 -13.02 13.71
N ASP A 131 -4.18 -12.94 13.18
CA ASP A 131 -4.87 -14.06 12.56
C ASP A 131 -5.53 -13.66 11.24
N ALA A 132 -5.74 -14.64 10.37
CA ALA A 132 -6.21 -14.43 9.01
C ALA A 132 -7.60 -13.78 8.94
N GLN A 133 -8.50 -14.08 9.89
CA GLN A 133 -9.87 -13.56 9.88
C GLN A 133 -9.89 -12.07 10.27
N SER A 134 -9.21 -11.70 11.33
CA SER A 134 -9.07 -10.31 11.78
C SER A 134 -8.39 -9.47 10.71
N ILE A 135 -7.32 -9.99 10.08
CA ILE A 135 -6.59 -9.29 9.01
C ILE A 135 -7.47 -9.08 7.79
N ALA A 136 -8.26 -10.09 7.38
CA ALA A 136 -9.19 -9.94 6.26
C ALA A 136 -10.25 -8.85 6.54
N LEU A 137 -10.79 -8.82 7.76
CA LEU A 137 -11.76 -7.79 8.17
C LEU A 137 -11.14 -6.38 8.13
N MET A 138 -9.94 -6.22 8.65
CA MET A 138 -9.22 -4.92 8.61
C MET A 138 -8.83 -4.55 7.18
N GLY A 139 -8.43 -5.54 6.38
CA GLY A 139 -8.12 -5.37 4.95
C GLY A 139 -9.33 -4.89 4.16
N GLN A 140 -10.51 -5.49 4.40
CA GLN A 140 -11.76 -5.05 3.78
C GLN A 140 -12.09 -3.61 4.15
N ALA A 141 -12.01 -3.26 5.44
CA ALA A 141 -12.28 -1.91 5.91
C ALA A 141 -11.33 -0.87 5.28
N ALA A 142 -10.04 -1.20 5.16
CA ALA A 142 -9.05 -0.35 4.50
C ALA A 142 -9.37 -0.18 3.00
N ASN A 143 -9.71 -1.27 2.32
CA ASN A 143 -10.12 -1.28 0.92
C ASN A 143 -11.33 -0.35 0.69
N ASP A 144 -12.39 -0.54 1.48
CA ASP A 144 -13.63 0.24 1.36
C ASP A 144 -13.38 1.74 1.63
N GLY A 145 -12.51 2.04 2.59
CA GLY A 145 -12.09 3.41 2.88
C GLY A 145 -11.38 4.07 1.70
N MET A 146 -10.46 3.36 1.05
CA MET A 146 -9.74 3.87 -0.13
C MET A 146 -10.67 4.08 -1.32
N LEU A 147 -11.51 3.10 -1.64
CA LEU A 147 -12.49 3.21 -2.72
C LEU A 147 -13.46 4.37 -2.49
N ALA A 148 -13.97 4.53 -1.27
CA ALA A 148 -14.80 5.68 -0.90
C ALA A 148 -14.07 7.02 -1.05
N GLY A 149 -12.74 7.01 -1.05
CA GLY A 149 -11.87 8.16 -1.30
C GLY A 149 -11.47 8.37 -2.75
N GLY A 150 -11.90 7.50 -3.67
CA GLY A 150 -11.55 7.59 -5.09
C GLY A 150 -10.15 7.06 -5.41
N VAL A 151 -9.53 6.27 -4.53
CA VAL A 151 -8.19 5.68 -4.71
C VAL A 151 -8.31 4.17 -4.78
N LEU A 152 -7.71 3.58 -5.82
CA LEU A 152 -7.70 2.14 -6.03
C LEU A 152 -6.74 1.46 -5.05
N PRO A 153 -7.20 0.48 -4.26
CA PRO A 153 -6.34 -0.32 -3.40
C PRO A 153 -5.55 -1.36 -4.19
N VAL A 154 -4.36 -1.71 -3.70
CA VAL A 154 -3.53 -2.81 -4.21
C VAL A 154 -3.18 -3.74 -3.05
N ILE A 155 -3.82 -4.90 -3.02
CA ILE A 155 -3.60 -5.90 -1.96
C ILE A 155 -2.21 -6.51 -2.05
N LYS A 156 -1.54 -6.66 -0.89
CA LYS A 156 -0.18 -7.20 -0.83
C LYS A 156 0.07 -8.01 0.44
N HIS A 157 1.06 -8.91 0.42
CA HIS A 157 1.95 -9.31 -0.69
C HIS A 157 1.57 -10.72 -1.14
N ILE A 158 0.78 -10.84 -2.18
CA ILE A 158 0.31 -12.14 -2.69
C ILE A 158 1.52 -13.07 -2.99
N PRO A 159 1.47 -14.34 -2.56
CA PRO A 159 0.35 -15.05 -1.92
C PRO A 159 0.39 -15.06 -0.38
N GLY A 160 1.18 -14.23 0.26
CA GLY A 160 1.40 -14.10 1.70
C GLY A 160 2.90 -14.10 2.04
N HIS A 161 3.37 -13.01 2.64
CA HIS A 161 4.77 -12.79 2.99
C HIS A 161 5.03 -12.89 4.51
N GLY A 162 3.98 -13.14 5.30
CA GLY A 162 4.04 -13.10 6.76
C GLY A 162 4.99 -14.10 7.41
N ARG A 163 5.27 -15.23 6.75
CA ARG A 163 6.23 -16.25 7.23
C ARG A 163 7.67 -15.97 6.86
N ALA A 164 7.95 -14.90 6.11
CA ALA A 164 9.31 -14.60 5.70
C ALA A 164 10.17 -14.23 6.91
N THR A 165 11.27 -14.96 7.08
CA THR A 165 12.28 -14.74 8.12
C THR A 165 13.38 -13.79 7.66
N ALA A 166 13.41 -13.48 6.36
CA ALA A 166 14.38 -12.59 5.72
C ALA A 166 13.66 -11.48 4.94
N ASP A 167 14.35 -10.36 4.75
CA ASP A 167 13.88 -9.26 3.90
C ASP A 167 14.14 -9.59 2.43
N SER A 168 13.07 -9.70 1.64
CA SER A 168 13.13 -10.04 0.21
C SER A 168 13.90 -9.04 -0.66
N HIS A 169 14.22 -7.86 -0.15
CA HIS A 169 15.09 -6.89 -0.84
C HIS A 169 16.57 -7.30 -0.82
N PHE A 170 16.97 -8.16 0.12
CA PHE A 170 18.36 -8.56 0.31
C PHE A 170 18.57 -10.06 0.13
N GLU A 171 17.59 -10.89 0.48
CA GLU A 171 17.69 -12.34 0.45
C GLU A 171 16.41 -12.96 -0.14
N LEU A 172 16.52 -14.17 -0.71
CA LEU A 172 15.35 -14.92 -1.15
C LEU A 172 14.70 -15.65 0.04
N PRO A 173 13.55 -15.17 0.54
CA PRO A 173 12.88 -15.81 1.66
C PRO A 173 12.41 -17.23 1.27
N ARG A 174 12.58 -18.18 2.19
CA ARG A 174 12.10 -19.56 2.03
C ARG A 174 11.02 -19.86 3.04
N VAL A 175 9.96 -20.51 2.59
CA VAL A 175 8.84 -20.96 3.44
C VAL A 175 8.71 -22.46 3.31
N SER A 176 8.82 -23.16 4.44
CA SER A 176 8.74 -24.63 4.51
C SER A 176 7.35 -25.16 4.90
N ALA A 177 6.35 -24.30 5.08
CA ALA A 177 5.00 -24.67 5.45
C ALA A 177 4.34 -25.53 4.35
N SER A 178 3.51 -26.48 4.78
CA SER A 178 2.74 -27.32 3.85
C SER A 178 1.70 -26.47 3.08
N ARG A 179 1.34 -26.91 1.87
CA ARG A 179 0.29 -26.27 1.08
C ARG A 179 -1.01 -26.11 1.87
N LYS A 180 -1.40 -27.13 2.65
CA LYS A 180 -2.60 -27.10 3.49
C LYS A 180 -2.54 -25.99 4.54
N GLU A 181 -1.39 -25.78 5.12
CA GLU A 181 -1.18 -24.71 6.10
C GLU A 181 -1.20 -23.33 5.44
N LEU A 182 -0.51 -23.15 4.31
CA LEU A 182 -0.55 -21.91 3.52
C LEU A 182 -1.98 -21.57 3.10
N ASP A 183 -2.75 -22.54 2.64
CA ASP A 183 -4.16 -22.34 2.26
C ASP A 183 -5.03 -21.88 3.43
N ARG A 184 -4.75 -22.39 4.65
CA ARG A 184 -5.53 -22.08 5.85
C ARG A 184 -5.17 -20.74 6.47
N VAL A 185 -3.92 -20.29 6.37
CA VAL A 185 -3.41 -19.11 7.06
C VAL A 185 -3.03 -18.03 6.07
N ASP A 186 -1.99 -18.25 5.27
CA ASP A 186 -1.33 -17.23 4.48
C ASP A 186 -2.19 -16.77 3.30
N PHE A 187 -2.85 -17.71 2.62
CA PHE A 187 -3.71 -17.40 1.46
C PHE A 187 -5.13 -16.99 1.86
N ALA A 188 -5.54 -17.23 3.11
CA ALA A 188 -6.92 -17.02 3.54
C ALA A 188 -7.39 -15.56 3.44
N PRO A 189 -6.61 -14.53 3.85
CA PRO A 189 -7.04 -13.14 3.69
C PRO A 189 -7.21 -12.74 2.22
N PHE A 190 -6.31 -13.19 1.34
CA PHE A 190 -6.40 -12.91 -0.10
C PHE A 190 -7.63 -13.57 -0.73
N LYS A 191 -7.95 -14.80 -0.31
CA LYS A 191 -9.18 -15.49 -0.75
C LYS A 191 -10.45 -14.79 -0.26
N ALA A 192 -10.44 -14.29 0.97
CA ALA A 192 -11.57 -13.56 1.54
C ALA A 192 -11.85 -12.23 0.79
N LEU A 193 -10.81 -11.61 0.26
CA LEU A 193 -10.89 -10.30 -0.41
C LEU A 193 -10.95 -10.40 -1.95
N ARG A 194 -10.92 -11.59 -2.54
CA ARG A 194 -10.79 -11.80 -4.00
C ARG A 194 -11.87 -11.15 -4.85
N ASP A 195 -13.07 -10.95 -4.29
CA ASP A 195 -14.23 -10.42 -5.01
C ASP A 195 -14.41 -8.91 -4.74
N THR A 196 -13.49 -8.28 -4.00
CA THR A 196 -13.50 -6.83 -3.77
C THR A 196 -12.76 -6.10 -4.88
N PRO A 197 -13.21 -4.90 -5.30
CA PRO A 197 -12.47 -4.08 -6.27
C PRO A 197 -11.09 -3.68 -5.72
N MET A 198 -10.02 -4.06 -6.41
CA MET A 198 -8.63 -3.73 -6.06
C MET A 198 -7.67 -4.02 -7.21
#